data_ffbad4638334b2fb2fc7b09276f0a6a1
#
_entry.id   ffbad4638334b2fb2fc7b09276f0a6a1
#
_cell.length_a   1.000
_cell.length_b   1.000
_cell.length_c   1.000
_cell.angle_alpha   90.00
_cell.angle_beta   90.00
_cell.angle_gamma   90.00
#
_symmetry.space_group_name_H-M   'P 1'
#
loop_
_entity.id
_entity.type
_entity.pdbx_description
1 polymer ?
#
loop_
_entity_poly.entity_id
_entity_poly.type
_entity_poly.pdbx_seq_one_letter_code
_entity_poly.pdbx_strand_id
1 'polypeptide(L)'
;MNAETIIDYRSPLTSLKRNVEGNPRQSIYNYKSFTNTVGVRGDINDDWSYDVYYQTSIVNYANEYRNDLSVTNINRAVDVISVAGVPTCVSVLNGTDTSCIPYNLFQGGQPGDGGIDGVRAGGQELQNYIAN
;
A
#
# COMPACT_ATOMS: atom_id res chain seq x y z
N MET A 1 -30.48 30.61 -32.45
CA MET A 1 -29.19 30.58 -31.67
C MET A 1 -29.44 29.72 -30.46
N ASN A 2 -29.02 28.47 -30.54
CA ASN A 2 -29.16 27.56 -29.42
C ASN A 2 -27.92 27.69 -28.56
N ALA A 3 -28.10 28.21 -27.33
CA ALA A 3 -27.06 28.18 -26.33
C ALA A 3 -26.90 26.73 -25.91
N GLU A 4 -25.84 26.07 -26.39
CA GLU A 4 -25.38 24.82 -25.80
C GLU A 4 -24.90 25.13 -24.38
N THR A 5 -25.66 24.65 -23.43
CA THR A 5 -25.21 24.65 -22.05
C THR A 5 -24.04 23.68 -21.95
N ILE A 6 -22.82 24.21 -22.02
CA ILE A 6 -21.63 23.43 -21.69
C ILE A 6 -21.72 23.14 -20.19
N ILE A 7 -22.11 21.95 -19.86
CA ILE A 7 -22.01 21.47 -18.50
C ILE A 7 -20.52 21.27 -18.23
N ASP A 8 -19.92 22.20 -17.49
CA ASP A 8 -18.55 22.09 -17.02
C ASP A 8 -18.49 20.99 -15.94
N TYR A 9 -18.09 19.80 -16.32
CA TYR A 9 -17.89 18.66 -15.43
C TYR A 9 -16.62 18.78 -14.55
N ARG A 10 -16.12 19.98 -14.34
CA ARG A 10 -14.99 20.25 -13.45
C ARG A 10 -15.35 20.29 -11.96
N SER A 11 -16.55 19.87 -11.61
CA SER A 11 -16.82 19.57 -10.19
C SER A 11 -15.92 18.40 -9.77
N PRO A 12 -15.14 18.52 -8.71
CA PRO A 12 -14.33 17.42 -8.23
C PRO A 12 -15.23 16.25 -7.86
N LEU A 13 -15.28 15.24 -8.71
CA LEU A 13 -15.97 13.99 -8.40
C LEU A 13 -15.17 13.28 -7.31
N THR A 14 -15.63 13.39 -6.09
CA THR A 14 -15.04 12.60 -5.00
C THR A 14 -15.61 11.20 -5.05
N SER A 15 -14.79 10.25 -5.50
CA SER A 15 -15.12 8.84 -5.51
C SER A 15 -14.40 8.13 -4.37
N LEU A 16 -15.14 7.34 -3.61
CA LEU A 16 -14.60 6.46 -2.58
C LEU A 16 -14.76 5.02 -3.05
N LYS A 17 -13.64 4.37 -3.33
CA LYS A 17 -13.61 2.94 -3.67
C LYS A 17 -12.72 2.19 -2.69
N ARG A 18 -13.22 1.06 -2.19
CA ARG A 18 -12.43 0.11 -1.42
C ARG A 18 -11.72 -0.83 -2.38
N ASN A 19 -10.40 -0.97 -2.25
CA ASN A 19 -9.64 -1.92 -3.07
C ASN A 19 -9.82 -3.34 -2.52
N VAL A 20 -10.92 -3.98 -2.92
CA VAL A 20 -11.26 -5.35 -2.51
C VAL A 20 -10.69 -6.39 -3.48
N GLU A 21 -10.30 -5.96 -4.66
CA GLU A 21 -9.76 -6.80 -5.73
C GLU A 21 -8.25 -7.06 -5.56
N GLY A 22 -7.60 -6.21 -4.77
CA GLY A 22 -6.15 -6.29 -4.52
C GLY A 22 -5.77 -7.14 -3.32
N ASN A 23 -4.47 -7.32 -3.16
CA ASN A 23 -3.93 -7.94 -1.97
C ASN A 23 -4.22 -7.09 -0.73
N PRO A 24 -4.57 -7.70 0.40
CA PRO A 24 -4.82 -6.94 1.63
C PRO A 24 -3.54 -6.23 2.09
N ARG A 25 -3.70 -5.01 2.58
CA ARG A 25 -2.61 -4.30 3.26
C ARG A 25 -2.19 -5.10 4.49
N GLN A 26 -0.90 -5.26 4.65
CA GLN A 26 -0.32 -6.03 5.74
C GLN A 26 0.72 -5.20 6.49
N SER A 27 0.67 -5.31 7.81
CA SER A 27 1.73 -4.83 8.70
C SER A 27 2.30 -6.04 9.41
N ILE A 28 3.56 -6.34 9.15
CA ILE A 28 4.26 -7.48 9.73
C ILE A 28 5.18 -6.95 10.82
N TYR A 29 4.87 -7.33 12.05
CA TYR A 29 5.66 -6.94 13.21
C TYR A 29 6.55 -8.12 13.63
N ASN A 30 7.85 -7.93 13.55
CA ASN A 30 8.83 -8.87 14.09
C ASN A 30 9.43 -8.28 15.34
N TYR A 31 9.17 -8.92 16.45
CA TYR A 31 9.72 -8.56 17.76
C TYR A 31 10.55 -9.73 18.29
N LYS A 32 11.83 -9.48 18.52
CA LYS A 32 12.75 -10.44 19.13
C LYS A 32 13.42 -9.77 20.30
N SER A 33 13.27 -10.36 21.48
CA SER A 33 13.98 -9.93 22.68
C SER A 33 14.82 -11.08 23.22
N PHE A 34 16.03 -10.75 23.59
CA PHE A 34 16.94 -11.64 24.30
C PHE A 34 17.43 -10.95 25.56
N THR A 35 17.21 -11.58 26.70
CA THR A 35 17.67 -11.09 27.98
C THR A 35 18.55 -12.15 28.64
N ASN A 36 19.72 -11.75 29.00
CA ASN A 36 20.65 -12.60 29.75
C ASN A 36 20.90 -11.97 31.13
N THR A 37 20.71 -12.77 32.14
CA THR A 37 20.96 -12.37 33.55
C THR A 37 21.92 -13.36 34.20
N VAL A 38 23.01 -12.87 34.73
CA VAL A 38 23.98 -13.65 35.50
C VAL A 38 24.13 -13.00 36.83
N GLY A 39 24.02 -13.79 37.88
CA GLY A 39 24.13 -13.27 39.26
C GLY A 39 24.76 -14.25 40.18
N VAL A 40 25.29 -13.73 41.30
CA VAL A 40 25.82 -14.47 42.40
C VAL A 40 25.23 -13.94 43.70
N ARG A 41 24.82 -14.84 44.55
CA ARG A 41 24.40 -14.50 45.92
C ARG A 41 25.06 -15.40 46.92
N GLY A 42 25.23 -14.91 48.13
CA GLY A 42 25.76 -15.68 49.22
C GLY A 42 25.76 -14.92 50.55
N ASP A 43 26.09 -15.62 51.60
CA ASP A 43 26.21 -15.06 52.94
C ASP A 43 27.70 -14.88 53.26
N ILE A 44 28.05 -13.71 53.79
CA ILE A 44 29.42 -13.39 54.26
C ILE A 44 29.58 -13.85 55.71
N ASN A 45 28.55 -13.62 56.52
CA ASN A 45 28.41 -14.04 57.90
C ASN A 45 26.94 -14.02 58.32
N ASP A 46 26.63 -14.26 59.59
CA ASP A 46 25.26 -14.33 60.11
C ASP A 46 24.49 -13.01 59.94
N ASP A 47 25.17 -11.88 59.78
CA ASP A 47 24.57 -10.55 59.69
C ASP A 47 24.58 -9.96 58.28
N TRP A 48 25.36 -10.51 57.34
CA TRP A 48 25.60 -9.94 56.03
C TRP A 48 25.46 -10.96 54.92
N SER A 49 24.58 -10.63 53.95
CA SER A 49 24.44 -11.37 52.70
C SER A 49 24.68 -10.45 51.51
N TYR A 50 25.03 -11.01 50.38
CA TYR A 50 25.16 -10.28 49.11
C TYR A 50 24.33 -10.91 48.00
N ASP A 51 23.80 -10.06 47.12
CA ASP A 51 23.15 -10.45 45.89
C ASP A 51 23.60 -9.46 44.81
N VAL A 52 24.37 -9.93 43.86
CA VAL A 52 24.92 -9.13 42.76
C VAL A 52 24.53 -9.78 41.45
N TYR A 53 23.93 -9.02 40.56
CA TYR A 53 23.58 -9.52 39.24
C TYR A 53 23.97 -8.53 38.15
N TYR A 54 24.23 -9.09 36.97
CA TYR A 54 24.42 -8.36 35.73
C TYR A 54 23.36 -8.82 34.76
N GLN A 55 22.68 -7.85 34.14
CA GLN A 55 21.64 -8.12 33.13
C GLN A 55 21.96 -7.35 31.86
N THR A 56 21.88 -8.04 30.73
CA THR A 56 21.94 -7.43 29.41
C THR A 56 20.72 -7.85 28.60
N SER A 57 20.15 -6.90 27.88
CA SER A 57 18.97 -7.13 27.05
C SER A 57 19.16 -6.52 25.67
N ILE A 58 18.81 -7.28 24.65
CA ILE A 58 18.79 -6.85 23.25
C ILE A 58 17.38 -7.02 22.74
N VAL A 59 16.84 -5.94 22.16
CA VAL A 59 15.54 -5.94 21.53
C VAL A 59 15.71 -5.54 20.07
N ASN A 60 15.27 -6.42 19.19
CA ASN A 60 15.17 -6.15 17.76
C ASN A 60 13.68 -6.03 17.38
N TYR A 61 13.33 -4.89 16.84
CA TYR A 61 11.99 -4.62 16.35
C TYR A 61 12.07 -4.26 14.87
N ALA A 62 11.31 -4.97 14.04
CA ALA A 62 11.15 -4.66 12.64
C ALA A 62 9.66 -4.59 12.31
N ASN A 63 9.28 -3.55 11.59
CA ASN A 63 7.93 -3.36 11.08
C ASN A 63 8.02 -3.24 9.56
N GLU A 64 7.35 -4.14 8.86
CA GLU A 64 7.30 -4.19 7.40
C GLU A 64 5.86 -3.97 6.95
N TYR A 65 5.67 -2.97 6.10
CA TYR A 65 4.40 -2.73 5.43
C TYR A 65 4.42 -3.37 4.04
N ARG A 66 3.36 -4.08 3.69
CA ARG A 66 3.17 -4.67 2.37
C ARG A 66 1.83 -4.29 1.78
N ASN A 67 1.80 -4.20 0.46
CA ASN A 67 0.61 -3.87 -0.34
C ASN A 67 0.00 -2.52 0.06
N ASP A 68 0.83 -1.55 0.41
CA ASP A 68 0.36 -0.18 0.60
C ASP A 68 0.11 0.49 -0.76
N LEU A 69 -0.83 1.40 -0.79
CA LEU A 69 -1.27 2.01 -2.04
C LEU A 69 -0.50 3.31 -2.32
N SER A 70 0.04 3.41 -3.51
CA SER A 70 0.67 4.62 -4.01
C SER A 70 -0.38 5.60 -4.53
N VAL A 71 -0.59 6.71 -3.80
CA VAL A 71 -1.50 7.78 -4.21
C VAL A 71 -1.11 8.36 -5.58
N THR A 72 0.19 8.48 -5.84
CA THR A 72 0.69 8.99 -7.12
C THR A 72 0.31 8.08 -8.28
N ASN A 73 0.50 6.77 -8.12
CA ASN A 73 0.18 5.81 -9.16
C ASN A 73 -1.33 5.68 -9.37
N ILE A 74 -2.11 5.74 -8.29
CA ILE A 74 -3.58 5.77 -8.39
C ILE A 74 -4.04 7.01 -9.17
N ASN A 75 -3.53 8.19 -8.84
CA ASN A 75 -3.91 9.42 -9.55
C ASN A 75 -3.59 9.35 -11.04
N ARG A 76 -2.45 8.76 -11.42
CA ARG A 76 -2.10 8.54 -12.83
C ARG A 76 -3.01 7.50 -13.49
N ALA A 77 -3.34 6.43 -12.76
CA ALA A 77 -4.18 5.35 -13.27
C ALA A 77 -5.64 5.77 -13.53
N VAL A 78 -6.15 6.77 -12.79
CA VAL A 78 -7.51 7.31 -13.00
C VAL A 78 -7.55 8.48 -13.97
N ASP A 79 -6.41 9.11 -14.28
CA ASP A 79 -6.31 10.17 -15.27
C ASP A 79 -6.14 9.56 -16.66
N VAL A 80 -7.30 9.23 -17.27
CA VAL A 80 -7.39 8.42 -18.48
C VAL A 80 -8.21 9.16 -19.56
N ILE A 81 -7.72 9.11 -20.77
CA ILE A 81 -8.45 9.57 -21.96
C ILE A 81 -8.61 8.43 -22.97
N SER A 82 -9.61 8.54 -23.82
CA SER A 82 -9.80 7.57 -24.91
C SER A 82 -8.97 7.95 -26.12
N VAL A 83 -8.07 7.06 -26.52
CA VAL A 83 -7.27 7.18 -27.75
C VAL A 83 -7.69 6.08 -28.70
N ALA A 84 -8.33 6.45 -29.80
CA ALA A 84 -8.90 5.50 -30.78
C ALA A 84 -9.81 4.41 -30.14
N GLY A 85 -10.58 4.79 -29.12
CA GLY A 85 -11.47 3.87 -28.40
C GLY A 85 -10.80 3.07 -27.27
N VAL A 86 -9.49 3.20 -27.08
CA VAL A 86 -8.76 2.51 -26.02
C VAL A 86 -8.48 3.47 -24.87
N PRO A 87 -8.86 3.13 -23.62
CA PRO A 87 -8.51 3.91 -22.45
C PRO A 87 -6.99 3.95 -22.26
N THR A 88 -6.41 5.13 -22.19
CA THR A 88 -4.97 5.32 -22.07
C THR A 88 -4.68 6.38 -21.02
N CYS A 89 -3.73 6.10 -20.10
CA CYS A 89 -3.31 7.09 -19.11
C CYS A 89 -2.68 8.32 -19.78
N VAL A 90 -3.02 9.50 -19.31
CA VAL A 90 -2.39 10.75 -19.77
C VAL A 90 -0.87 10.73 -19.53
N SER A 91 -0.43 10.10 -18.45
CA SER A 91 1.00 9.94 -18.13
C SER A 91 1.81 9.12 -19.14
N VAL A 92 1.16 8.17 -19.82
CA VAL A 92 1.77 7.41 -20.94
C VAL A 92 1.96 8.32 -22.15
N LEU A 93 0.94 9.13 -22.47
CA LEU A 93 0.97 9.99 -23.67
C LEU A 93 1.98 11.13 -23.57
N ASN A 94 2.16 11.69 -22.37
CA ASN A 94 3.13 12.75 -22.13
C ASN A 94 4.52 12.23 -21.76
N GLY A 95 4.69 10.91 -21.67
CA GLY A 95 5.97 10.27 -21.36
C GLY A 95 6.41 10.37 -19.88
N THR A 96 5.54 10.84 -18.98
CA THR A 96 5.86 10.97 -17.56
C THR A 96 5.93 9.61 -16.88
N ASP A 97 5.07 8.68 -17.28
CA ASP A 97 5.04 7.32 -16.75
C ASP A 97 4.47 6.37 -17.80
N THR A 98 5.36 5.65 -18.47
CA THR A 98 5.01 4.71 -19.53
C THR A 98 4.49 3.36 -19.01
N SER A 99 4.61 3.12 -17.71
CA SER A 99 4.15 1.89 -17.04
C SER A 99 2.73 1.99 -16.51
N CYS A 100 2.08 3.15 -16.66
CA CYS A 100 0.74 3.39 -16.13
C CYS A 100 -0.29 2.45 -16.77
N ILE A 101 -1.12 1.86 -15.92
CA ILE A 101 -2.24 0.99 -16.29
C ILE A 101 -3.54 1.69 -15.89
N PRO A 102 -4.48 1.93 -16.85
CA PRO A 102 -5.75 2.56 -16.56
C PRO A 102 -6.56 1.81 -15.49
N TYR A 103 -7.14 2.55 -14.55
CA TYR A 103 -7.95 2.01 -13.47
C TYR A 103 -9.41 2.44 -13.61
N ASN A 104 -10.29 1.49 -13.93
CA ASN A 104 -11.72 1.74 -13.96
C ASN A 104 -12.33 1.60 -12.56
N LEU A 105 -12.60 2.73 -11.92
CA LEU A 105 -13.17 2.76 -10.56
C LEU A 105 -14.63 2.27 -10.50
N PHE A 106 -15.34 2.30 -11.61
CA PHE A 106 -16.78 2.00 -11.67
C PHE A 106 -17.07 0.54 -12.00
N GLN A 107 -16.07 -0.19 -12.41
CA GLN A 107 -16.18 -1.61 -12.68
C GLN A 107 -15.66 -2.39 -11.47
N GLY A 108 -16.55 -3.13 -10.80
CA GLY A 108 -16.18 -4.16 -9.84
C GLY A 108 -15.87 -5.43 -10.62
N GLY A 109 -14.82 -6.15 -10.22
CA GLY A 109 -14.48 -7.40 -10.87
C GLY A 109 -13.62 -8.28 -10.00
N GLN A 110 -13.65 -9.56 -10.26
CA GLN A 110 -12.70 -10.51 -9.71
C GLN A 110 -11.33 -10.30 -10.36
N PRO A 111 -10.22 -10.64 -9.69
CA PRO A 111 -8.92 -10.66 -10.33
C PRO A 111 -8.98 -11.52 -11.61
N GLY A 112 -8.72 -10.91 -12.74
CA GLY A 112 -8.81 -11.58 -14.05
C GLY A 112 -10.11 -11.33 -14.82
N ASP A 113 -11.11 -10.67 -14.25
CA ASP A 113 -12.24 -10.14 -14.99
C ASP A 113 -11.74 -9.07 -15.95
N GLY A 114 -11.69 -9.42 -17.23
CA GLY A 114 -11.30 -8.48 -18.27
C GLY A 114 -12.29 -7.32 -18.28
N GLY A 115 -11.87 -6.15 -17.82
CA GLY A 115 -12.56 -4.92 -18.14
C GLY A 115 -12.64 -4.76 -19.65
N ILE A 116 -13.47 -3.82 -20.10
CA ILE A 116 -13.65 -3.52 -21.52
C ILE A 116 -12.28 -3.38 -22.19
N ASP A 117 -12.03 -4.20 -23.20
CA ASP A 117 -10.88 -4.14 -24.10
C ASP A 117 -9.48 -4.08 -23.46
N GLY A 118 -9.21 -4.99 -22.53
CA GLY A 118 -7.87 -5.16 -21.96
C GLY A 118 -7.57 -4.32 -20.72
N VAL A 119 -8.47 -3.44 -20.32
CA VAL A 119 -8.42 -2.76 -19.04
C VAL A 119 -9.03 -3.67 -17.99
N ARG A 120 -8.19 -4.38 -17.27
CA ARG A 120 -8.62 -5.27 -16.19
C ARG A 120 -8.84 -4.47 -14.91
N ALA A 121 -10.09 -4.26 -14.54
CA ALA A 121 -10.40 -3.79 -13.20
C ALA A 121 -9.91 -4.86 -12.21
N GLY A 122 -8.94 -4.51 -11.37
CA GLY A 122 -8.41 -5.41 -10.35
C GLY A 122 -7.43 -6.49 -10.85
N GLY A 123 -6.98 -6.42 -12.11
CA GLY A 123 -5.95 -7.33 -12.61
C GLY A 123 -4.63 -7.22 -11.82
N GLN A 124 -3.88 -8.33 -11.72
CA GLN A 124 -2.64 -8.39 -10.93
C GLN A 124 -1.63 -7.31 -11.36
N GLU A 125 -1.55 -6.99 -12.64
CA GLU A 125 -0.68 -5.94 -13.16
C GLU A 125 -1.04 -4.56 -12.65
N LEU A 126 -2.34 -4.23 -12.65
CA LEU A 126 -2.84 -2.98 -12.08
C LEU A 126 -2.58 -2.94 -10.56
N GLN A 127 -2.83 -4.04 -9.85
CA GLN A 127 -2.58 -4.12 -8.42
C GLN A 127 -1.09 -3.93 -8.10
N ASN A 128 -0.22 -4.52 -8.89
CA ASN A 128 1.23 -4.33 -8.76
C ASN A 128 1.65 -2.88 -9.08
N TYR A 129 0.99 -2.23 -10.03
CA TYR A 129 1.27 -0.85 -10.38
C TYR A 129 0.84 0.14 -9.29
N ILE A 130 -0.34 -0.05 -8.69
CA ILE A 130 -0.88 0.84 -7.65
C ILE A 130 -0.38 0.51 -6.24
N ALA A 131 0.13 -0.70 -6.02
CA ALA A 131 0.75 -1.09 -4.76
C ALA A 131 2.25 -0.71 -4.75
N ASN A 132 2.72 -0.23 -3.63
CA ASN A 132 4.12 0.13 -3.43
C ASN A 132 4.81 -0.86 -2.48
#